data_9ae145c736e2c867595d706af11e284d
#
_entry.id   9ae145c736e2c867595d706af11e284d
#
_cell.length_a   1.000
_cell.length_b   1.000
_cell.length_c   1.000
_cell.angle_alpha   90.00
_cell.angle_beta   90.00
_cell.angle_gamma   90.00
#
_symmetry.space_group_name_H-M   'P 1'
#
loop_
_entity.id
_entity.type
_entity.pdbx_description
1 polymer ?
#
loop_
_entity_poly.entity_id
_entity_poly.type
_entity_poly.pdbx_seq_one_letter_code
_entity_poly.pdbx_strand_id
1 'polypeptide(L)'
;LLARDPRDVAVSQFFQWKFRMKPSKVAINNYPPRDSDTSIFDFVTGDNGGSIQAIADYMNLWARESARVEAFHLLRYEDLRADPHRELRRLLDFMQVEASEDQVAQAVEYSSYENMKKMESRQQFRLAGGRMMPRDKDNPDSYKVRRAKVGGYRAYFSDEEVGVIDRQLADILDPFFDYT
;
A
#
# COMPACT_ATOMS: atom_id res chain seq x y z
N LEU A 1 -0.17 -9.39 9.63
CA LEU A 1 0.18 -8.85 8.31
C LEU A 1 -0.94 -8.00 7.77
N LEU A 2 -0.63 -6.77 7.35
CA LEU A 2 -1.52 -5.95 6.52
C LEU A 2 -1.18 -6.20 5.05
N ALA A 3 -2.08 -6.84 4.32
CA ALA A 3 -1.95 -7.08 2.88
C ALA A 3 -2.86 -6.13 2.09
N ARG A 4 -2.51 -5.89 0.84
CA ARG A 4 -3.30 -5.14 -0.12
C ARG A 4 -3.05 -5.71 -1.50
N ASP A 5 -4.02 -5.58 -2.41
CA ASP A 5 -3.86 -5.96 -3.81
C ASP A 5 -2.51 -5.49 -4.38
N PRO A 6 -1.62 -6.42 -4.80
CA PRO A 6 -0.28 -6.09 -5.30
C PRO A 6 -0.29 -5.07 -6.43
N ARG A 7 -1.31 -5.06 -7.27
CA ARG A 7 -1.48 -4.11 -8.39
C ARG A 7 -1.64 -2.67 -7.89
N ASP A 8 -2.47 -2.48 -6.86
CA ASP A 8 -2.63 -1.18 -6.20
C ASP A 8 -1.37 -0.75 -5.43
N VAL A 9 -0.67 -1.71 -4.82
CA VAL A 9 0.59 -1.45 -4.10
C VAL A 9 1.67 -1.03 -5.08
N ALA A 10 1.86 -1.75 -6.21
CA ALA A 10 2.88 -1.44 -7.21
C ALA A 10 2.67 -0.05 -7.82
N VAL A 11 1.43 0.32 -8.16
CA VAL A 11 1.10 1.69 -8.60
C VAL A 11 1.44 2.71 -7.52
N SER A 12 1.13 2.43 -6.26
CA SER A 12 1.50 3.32 -5.15
C SER A 12 3.01 3.46 -4.99
N GLN A 13 3.77 2.37 -5.18
CA GLN A 13 5.22 2.37 -5.15
C GLN A 13 5.84 3.16 -6.30
N PHE A 14 5.25 3.11 -7.50
CA PHE A 14 5.67 3.98 -8.62
C PHE A 14 5.67 5.46 -8.22
N PHE A 15 4.56 5.95 -7.67
CA PHE A 15 4.46 7.35 -7.25
C PHE A 15 5.37 7.68 -6.06
N GLN A 16 5.52 6.74 -5.12
CA GLN A 16 6.46 6.87 -4.02
C GLN A 16 7.90 7.00 -4.54
N TRP A 17 8.30 6.14 -5.48
CA TRP A 17 9.61 6.18 -6.11
C TRP A 17 9.83 7.47 -6.90
N LYS A 18 8.93 7.80 -7.82
CA LYS A 18 9.09 8.93 -8.74
C LYS A 18 9.14 10.27 -8.01
N PHE A 19 8.29 10.48 -6.99
CA PHE A 19 8.10 11.80 -6.40
C PHE A 19 8.59 11.95 -4.95
N ARG A 20 8.82 10.85 -4.21
CA ARG A 20 9.04 10.94 -2.76
C ARG A 20 10.32 10.26 -2.25
N MET A 21 10.78 9.21 -2.92
CA MET A 21 11.89 8.40 -2.44
C MET A 21 13.20 9.21 -2.39
N LYS A 22 13.98 9.03 -1.34
CA LYS A 22 15.32 9.61 -1.25
C LYS A 22 16.27 8.89 -2.20
N PRO A 23 17.22 9.60 -2.89
CA PRO A 23 18.17 8.97 -3.82
C PRO A 23 18.92 7.78 -3.22
N SER A 24 19.35 7.90 -1.95
CA SER A 24 20.06 6.81 -1.26
C SER A 24 19.23 5.52 -1.10
N LYS A 25 17.89 5.60 -1.13
CA LYS A 25 17.03 4.43 -1.03
C LYS A 25 16.71 3.80 -2.37
N VAL A 26 16.87 4.52 -3.46
CA VAL A 26 16.64 4.02 -4.81
C VAL A 26 17.57 2.85 -5.10
N ALA A 27 18.88 3.05 -4.95
CA ALA A 27 19.86 2.00 -5.23
C ALA A 27 19.76 0.80 -4.26
N ILE A 28 19.60 1.07 -2.95
CA ILE A 28 19.54 0.00 -1.92
C ILE A 28 18.35 -0.96 -2.14
N ASN A 29 17.23 -0.42 -2.66
CA ASN A 29 16.01 -1.22 -2.83
C ASN A 29 15.77 -1.61 -4.29
N ASN A 30 16.78 -1.59 -5.13
CA ASN A 30 16.71 -1.99 -6.55
C ASN A 30 15.59 -1.26 -7.32
N TYR A 31 15.43 0.05 -7.09
CA TYR A 31 14.52 0.87 -7.92
C TYR A 31 15.25 1.43 -9.15
N PRO A 32 14.53 1.71 -10.24
CA PRO A 32 15.14 2.38 -11.40
C PRO A 32 15.71 3.75 -11.02
N PRO A 33 16.69 4.29 -11.75
CA PRO A 33 17.14 5.67 -11.57
C PRO A 33 15.96 6.65 -11.64
N ARG A 34 15.94 7.69 -10.81
CA ARG A 34 14.78 8.61 -10.72
C ARG A 34 14.55 9.47 -11.96
N ASP A 35 15.59 9.68 -12.73
CA ASP A 35 15.63 10.41 -14.00
C ASP A 35 15.35 9.51 -15.22
N SER A 36 15.14 8.21 -15.00
CA SER A 36 14.76 7.30 -16.08
C SER A 36 13.35 7.59 -16.60
N ASP A 37 13.13 7.31 -17.88
CA ASP A 37 11.82 7.39 -18.55
C ASP A 37 10.97 6.12 -18.34
N THR A 38 11.21 5.40 -17.25
CA THR A 38 10.45 4.20 -16.90
C THR A 38 8.96 4.54 -16.82
N SER A 39 8.16 3.92 -17.65
CA SER A 39 6.70 4.05 -17.62
C SER A 39 6.12 3.39 -16.36
N ILE A 40 4.88 3.73 -16.01
CA ILE A 40 4.20 3.07 -14.88
C ILE A 40 3.99 1.58 -15.17
N PHE A 41 3.74 1.20 -16.43
CA PHE A 41 3.57 -0.18 -16.84
C PHE A 41 4.87 -0.97 -16.68
N ASP A 42 5.99 -0.45 -17.23
CA ASP A 42 7.30 -1.09 -17.10
C ASP A 42 7.75 -1.20 -15.64
N PHE A 43 7.44 -0.20 -14.82
CA PHE A 43 7.73 -0.24 -13.40
C PHE A 43 6.94 -1.35 -12.68
N VAL A 44 5.65 -1.47 -12.97
CA VAL A 44 4.76 -2.42 -12.31
C VAL A 44 5.05 -3.86 -12.73
N THR A 45 5.37 -4.09 -14.01
CA THR A 45 5.59 -5.43 -14.58
C THR A 45 7.05 -5.87 -14.56
N GLY A 46 7.97 -4.97 -14.23
CA GLY A 46 9.41 -5.24 -14.21
C GLY A 46 9.87 -6.04 -12.98
N ASP A 47 11.19 -6.11 -12.80
CA ASP A 47 11.88 -6.82 -11.71
C ASP A 47 12.47 -5.90 -10.65
N ASN A 48 12.11 -4.62 -10.69
CA ASN A 48 12.58 -3.61 -9.74
C ASN A 48 11.88 -3.72 -8.36
N GLY A 49 12.52 -3.17 -7.35
CA GLY A 49 11.93 -3.07 -6.01
C GLY A 49 10.64 -2.22 -6.02
N GLY A 50 9.51 -2.80 -5.72
CA GLY A 50 8.19 -2.15 -5.78
C GLY A 50 7.35 -2.57 -6.98
N SER A 51 7.86 -3.43 -7.87
CA SER A 51 7.10 -4.14 -8.89
C SER A 51 6.16 -5.18 -8.29
N ILE A 52 5.24 -5.72 -9.08
CA ILE A 52 4.37 -6.82 -8.69
C ILE A 52 5.18 -8.03 -8.23
N GLN A 53 6.26 -8.36 -8.95
CA GLN A 53 7.14 -9.47 -8.58
C GLN A 53 7.70 -9.29 -7.15
N ALA A 54 8.31 -8.14 -6.87
CA ALA A 54 8.89 -7.87 -5.55
C ALA A 54 7.86 -7.88 -4.42
N ILE A 55 6.64 -7.40 -4.70
CA ILE A 55 5.54 -7.40 -3.73
C ILE A 55 5.03 -8.82 -3.50
N ALA A 56 4.83 -9.61 -4.58
CA ALA A 56 4.38 -11.00 -4.47
C ALA A 56 5.42 -11.86 -3.73
N ASP A 57 6.72 -11.69 -4.01
CA ASP A 57 7.78 -12.41 -3.30
C ASP A 57 7.72 -12.16 -1.79
N TYR A 58 7.52 -10.91 -1.38
CA TYR A 58 7.35 -10.55 0.04
C TYR A 58 6.07 -11.17 0.63
N MET A 59 4.97 -11.13 -0.08
CA MET A 59 3.70 -11.70 0.37
C MET A 59 3.79 -13.22 0.47
N ASN A 60 4.36 -13.90 -0.54
CA ASN A 60 4.56 -15.34 -0.56
C ASN A 60 5.49 -15.83 0.57
N LEU A 61 6.47 -14.99 0.96
CA LEU A 61 7.27 -15.27 2.16
C LEU A 61 6.36 -15.36 3.40
N TRP A 62 5.44 -14.43 3.57
CA TRP A 62 4.50 -14.45 4.70
C TRP A 62 3.50 -15.61 4.62
N ALA A 63 3.02 -15.98 3.43
CA ALA A 63 2.16 -17.15 3.27
C ALA A 63 2.85 -18.41 3.80
N ARG A 64 4.12 -18.64 3.41
CA ARG A 64 4.91 -19.79 3.85
C ARG A 64 5.23 -19.78 5.35
N GLU A 65 5.56 -18.61 5.89
CA GLU A 65 6.03 -18.47 7.27
C GLU A 65 4.91 -18.28 8.28
N SER A 66 3.68 -17.98 7.84
CA SER A 66 2.54 -17.71 8.71
C SER A 66 2.23 -18.86 9.69
N ALA A 67 2.41 -20.09 9.27
CA ALA A 67 2.20 -21.28 10.12
C ALA A 67 3.34 -21.52 11.15
N ARG A 68 4.44 -20.77 11.06
CA ARG A 68 5.62 -20.93 11.94
C ARG A 68 5.64 -19.95 13.09
N VAL A 69 4.76 -18.94 13.08
CA VAL A 69 4.64 -17.97 14.14
C VAL A 69 3.55 -18.40 15.14
N GLU A 70 3.70 -18.03 16.40
CA GLU A 70 2.79 -18.42 17.47
C GLU A 70 1.35 -17.93 17.22
N ALA A 71 1.21 -16.71 16.67
CA ALA A 71 -0.08 -16.15 16.28
C ALA A 71 0.07 -15.33 15.00
N PHE A 72 -0.87 -15.48 14.08
CA PHE A 72 -0.90 -14.75 12.82
C PHE A 72 -2.29 -14.21 12.53
N HIS A 73 -2.37 -12.93 12.16
CA HIS A 73 -3.60 -12.29 11.71
C HIS A 73 -3.36 -11.62 10.34
N LEU A 74 -4.14 -12.03 9.34
CA LEU A 74 -4.16 -11.39 8.04
C LEU A 74 -5.25 -10.32 8.02
N LEU A 75 -4.86 -9.07 7.88
CA LEU A 75 -5.74 -7.93 7.67
C LEU A 75 -5.60 -7.48 6.22
N ARG A 76 -6.69 -7.56 5.45
CA ARG A 76 -6.72 -7.07 4.07
C ARG A 76 -7.12 -5.59 4.06
N TYR A 77 -6.41 -4.80 3.28
CA TYR A 77 -6.72 -3.37 3.14
C TYR A 77 -8.14 -3.14 2.60
N GLU A 78 -8.58 -3.98 1.71
CA GLU A 78 -9.91 -3.96 1.10
C GLU A 78 -11.01 -4.14 2.15
N ASP A 79 -10.84 -5.12 3.05
CA ASP A 79 -11.76 -5.37 4.17
C ASP A 79 -11.75 -4.19 5.16
N LEU A 80 -10.55 -3.69 5.49
CA LEU A 80 -10.39 -2.51 6.34
C LEU A 80 -11.06 -1.27 5.73
N ARG A 81 -11.05 -1.15 4.40
CA ARG A 81 -11.75 -0.04 3.71
C ARG A 81 -13.26 -0.24 3.64
N ALA A 82 -13.74 -1.47 3.55
CA ALA A 82 -15.16 -1.80 3.51
C ALA A 82 -15.83 -1.61 4.88
N ASP A 83 -15.17 -2.06 5.95
CA ASP A 83 -15.70 -1.94 7.32
C ASP A 83 -14.55 -1.73 8.33
N PRO A 84 -14.06 -0.48 8.47
CA PRO A 84 -12.93 -0.19 9.34
C PRO A 84 -13.23 -0.42 10.83
N HIS A 85 -14.49 -0.29 11.26
CA HIS A 85 -14.88 -0.58 12.65
C HIS A 85 -14.70 -2.06 12.98
N ARG A 86 -15.28 -2.93 12.17
CA ARG A 86 -15.18 -4.38 12.35
C ARG A 86 -13.74 -4.86 12.32
N GLU A 87 -12.98 -4.42 11.32
CA GLU A 87 -11.60 -4.88 11.15
C GLU A 87 -10.66 -4.35 12.24
N LEU A 88 -10.87 -3.11 12.70
CA LEU A 88 -10.11 -2.60 13.85
C LEU A 88 -10.44 -3.38 15.12
N ARG A 89 -11.72 -3.72 15.36
CA ARG A 89 -12.12 -4.54 16.50
C ARG A 89 -11.42 -5.92 16.47
N ARG A 90 -11.49 -6.62 15.33
CA ARG A 90 -10.81 -7.92 15.16
C ARG A 90 -9.30 -7.84 15.39
N LEU A 91 -8.67 -6.75 14.95
CA LEU A 91 -7.25 -6.53 15.17
C LEU A 91 -6.93 -6.31 16.66
N LEU A 92 -7.75 -5.52 17.37
CA LEU A 92 -7.60 -5.28 18.82
C LEU A 92 -7.79 -6.57 19.62
N ASP A 93 -8.78 -7.39 19.27
CA ASP A 93 -9.01 -8.70 19.88
C ASP A 93 -7.80 -9.63 19.69
N PHE A 94 -7.26 -9.68 18.46
CA PHE A 94 -6.04 -10.43 18.15
C PHE A 94 -4.84 -9.96 18.99
N MET A 95 -4.70 -8.65 19.17
CA MET A 95 -3.62 -8.05 19.96
C MET A 95 -3.87 -8.09 21.46
N GLN A 96 -5.03 -8.57 21.92
CA GLN A 96 -5.48 -8.58 23.31
C GLN A 96 -5.49 -7.16 23.91
N VAL A 97 -5.88 -6.17 23.14
CA VAL A 97 -5.98 -4.76 23.53
C VAL A 97 -7.44 -4.42 23.79
N GLU A 98 -7.76 -4.06 25.01
CA GLU A 98 -9.08 -3.57 25.37
C GLU A 98 -9.29 -2.13 24.87
N ALA A 99 -10.43 -1.89 24.23
CA ALA A 99 -10.86 -0.55 23.82
C ALA A 99 -12.39 -0.46 23.84
N SER A 100 -12.91 0.69 24.29
CA SER A 100 -14.35 0.96 24.23
C SER A 100 -14.81 1.21 22.79
N GLU A 101 -16.12 1.10 22.54
CA GLU A 101 -16.71 1.43 21.22
C GLU A 101 -16.43 2.88 20.82
N ASP A 102 -16.45 3.81 21.76
CA ASP A 102 -16.13 5.23 21.50
C ASP A 102 -14.67 5.42 21.07
N GLN A 103 -13.75 4.69 21.66
CA GLN A 103 -12.32 4.75 21.29
C GLN A 103 -12.11 4.20 19.87
N VAL A 104 -12.76 3.11 19.53
CA VAL A 104 -12.72 2.54 18.17
C VAL A 104 -13.32 3.53 17.17
N ALA A 105 -14.49 4.10 17.47
CA ALA A 105 -15.13 5.11 16.62
C ALA A 105 -14.23 6.32 16.37
N GLN A 106 -13.63 6.86 17.44
CA GLN A 106 -12.70 7.99 17.33
C GLN A 106 -11.45 7.65 16.49
N ALA A 107 -10.89 6.45 16.64
CA ALA A 107 -9.73 6.01 15.87
C ALA A 107 -10.07 5.88 14.38
N VAL A 108 -11.23 5.33 14.04
CA VAL A 108 -11.73 5.20 12.67
C VAL A 108 -11.96 6.58 12.05
N GLU A 109 -12.63 7.49 12.76
CA GLU A 109 -12.85 8.86 12.28
C GLU A 109 -11.52 9.60 12.08
N TYR A 110 -10.62 9.52 13.05
CA TYR A 110 -9.30 10.14 12.98
C TYR A 110 -8.49 9.66 11.77
N SER A 111 -8.53 8.37 11.47
CA SER A 111 -7.81 7.74 10.36
C SER A 111 -8.57 7.73 9.03
N SER A 112 -9.74 8.38 8.96
CA SER A 112 -10.51 8.49 7.71
C SER A 112 -9.69 9.15 6.59
N TYR A 113 -9.97 8.77 5.34
CA TYR A 113 -9.26 9.32 4.17
C TYR A 113 -9.34 10.86 4.14
N GLU A 114 -10.51 11.40 4.38
CA GLU A 114 -10.80 12.84 4.38
C GLU A 114 -9.97 13.56 5.44
N ASN A 115 -9.95 13.02 6.66
CA ASN A 115 -9.19 13.61 7.75
C ASN A 115 -7.67 13.49 7.51
N MET A 116 -7.19 12.32 7.11
CA MET A 116 -5.77 12.12 6.81
C MET A 116 -5.30 13.02 5.68
N LYS A 117 -6.09 13.20 4.62
CA LYS A 117 -5.78 14.14 3.52
C LYS A 117 -5.73 15.59 4.00
N LYS A 118 -6.70 16.00 4.83
CA LYS A 118 -6.72 17.32 5.46
C LYS A 118 -5.51 17.55 6.36
N MET A 119 -5.13 16.56 7.16
CA MET A 119 -3.96 16.65 8.04
C MET A 119 -2.66 16.75 7.24
N GLU A 120 -2.51 15.98 6.16
CA GLU A 120 -1.35 16.05 5.27
C GLU A 120 -1.24 17.44 4.59
N SER A 121 -2.33 17.95 4.03
CA SER A 121 -2.36 19.28 3.39
C SER A 121 -2.04 20.41 4.36
N ARG A 122 -2.49 20.30 5.62
CA ARG A 122 -2.20 21.27 6.70
C ARG A 122 -0.86 21.05 7.38
N GLN A 123 -0.07 20.09 6.93
CA GLN A 123 1.27 19.78 7.47
C GLN A 123 1.25 19.42 8.97
N GLN A 124 0.17 18.87 9.49
CA GLN A 124 0.05 18.51 10.90
C GLN A 124 1.05 17.41 11.32
N PHE A 125 1.57 16.65 10.35
CA PHE A 125 2.60 15.62 10.58
C PHE A 125 4.04 16.14 10.61
N ARG A 126 4.25 17.46 10.62
CA ARG A 126 5.60 18.05 10.61
C ARG A 126 6.43 17.60 11.81
N LEU A 127 5.82 17.56 13.00
CA LEU A 127 6.48 17.12 14.23
C LEU A 127 6.68 15.60 14.32
N ALA A 128 5.93 14.82 13.54
CA ALA A 128 6.06 13.37 13.46
C ALA A 128 7.13 12.92 12.42
N GLY A 129 8.19 13.71 12.24
CA GLY A 129 9.33 13.39 11.38
C GLY A 129 9.11 13.64 9.89
N GLY A 130 8.06 14.33 9.49
CA GLY A 130 7.81 14.80 8.11
C GLY A 130 7.54 13.71 7.07
N ARG A 131 7.44 12.44 7.47
CA ARG A 131 7.23 11.30 6.55
C ARG A 131 5.87 11.35 5.82
N MET A 132 4.88 11.98 6.43
CA MET A 132 3.54 12.18 5.87
C MET A 132 3.40 13.55 5.18
N MET A 133 4.49 14.28 4.99
CA MET A 133 4.46 15.56 4.30
C MET A 133 4.60 15.38 2.80
N PRO A 134 3.85 16.11 1.95
CA PRO A 134 4.11 16.14 0.52
C PRO A 134 5.51 16.72 0.27
N ARG A 135 6.22 16.20 -0.70
CA ARG A 135 7.54 16.72 -1.07
C ARG A 135 7.43 17.99 -1.90
N ASP A 136 6.39 18.07 -2.69
CA ASP A 136 5.99 19.22 -3.50
C ASP A 136 4.48 19.44 -3.28
N LYS A 137 4.11 20.61 -2.75
CA LYS A 137 2.72 20.93 -2.41
C LYS A 137 1.85 21.16 -3.65
N ASP A 138 2.45 21.58 -4.73
CA ASP A 138 1.77 21.91 -5.97
C ASP A 138 1.58 20.67 -6.84
N ASN A 139 2.28 19.57 -6.52
CA ASN A 139 2.14 18.29 -7.20
C ASN A 139 1.29 17.30 -6.39
N PRO A 140 0.04 17.02 -6.80
CA PRO A 140 -0.84 16.09 -6.10
C PRO A 140 -0.29 14.65 -6.03
N ASP A 141 0.58 14.25 -6.94
CA ASP A 141 1.21 12.93 -6.94
C ASP A 141 2.35 12.80 -5.93
N SER A 142 2.81 13.90 -5.34
CA SER A 142 3.80 13.92 -4.25
C SER A 142 3.19 13.67 -2.87
N TYR A 143 1.86 13.66 -2.75
CA TYR A 143 1.16 13.38 -1.50
C TYR A 143 1.17 11.88 -1.18
N LYS A 144 1.21 11.54 0.10
CA LYS A 144 1.11 10.16 0.55
C LYS A 144 -0.34 9.67 0.55
N VAL A 145 -1.26 10.52 1.01
CA VAL A 145 -2.70 10.26 0.98
C VAL A 145 -3.26 10.69 -0.38
N ARG A 146 -3.07 9.86 -1.42
CA ARG A 146 -3.47 10.22 -2.79
C ARG A 146 -4.96 9.95 -3.06
N ARG A 147 -5.32 8.72 -3.26
CA ARG A 147 -6.68 8.33 -3.70
C ARG A 147 -7.37 7.36 -2.75
N ALA A 148 -6.62 6.51 -2.02
CA ALA A 148 -7.11 5.47 -1.11
C ALA A 148 -8.23 4.59 -1.73
N LYS A 149 -8.18 4.38 -3.05
CA LYS A 149 -9.20 3.63 -3.79
C LYS A 149 -8.77 2.17 -3.93
N VAL A 150 -9.67 1.26 -3.64
CA VAL A 150 -9.52 -0.18 -3.94
C VAL A 150 -9.71 -0.38 -5.44
N GLY A 151 -8.83 -1.15 -6.07
CA GLY A 151 -8.83 -1.36 -7.52
C GLY A 151 -8.46 -0.10 -8.32
N GLY A 152 -7.83 0.88 -7.67
CA GLY A 152 -7.47 2.16 -8.27
C GLY A 152 -6.42 2.06 -9.38
N TYR A 153 -5.67 0.96 -9.43
CA TYR A 153 -4.67 0.68 -10.47
C TYR A 153 -5.26 0.71 -11.90
N ARG A 154 -6.50 0.27 -12.07
CA ARG A 154 -7.18 0.24 -13.39
C ARG A 154 -7.26 1.61 -14.09
N ALA A 155 -7.16 2.70 -13.34
CA ALA A 155 -7.19 4.05 -13.92
C ALA A 155 -5.86 4.47 -14.59
N TYR A 156 -4.83 3.63 -14.53
CA TYR A 156 -3.49 3.92 -15.04
C TYR A 156 -3.10 3.06 -16.25
N PHE A 157 -3.92 2.07 -16.58
CA PHE A 157 -3.62 1.06 -17.60
C PHE A 157 -4.78 0.89 -18.57
N SER A 158 -4.47 0.51 -19.80
CA SER A 158 -5.46 0.00 -20.75
C SER A 158 -5.96 -1.38 -20.31
N ASP A 159 -7.08 -1.84 -20.89
CA ASP A 159 -7.61 -3.18 -20.61
C ASP A 159 -6.61 -4.30 -20.98
N GLU A 160 -5.84 -4.09 -22.06
CA GLU A 160 -4.80 -5.02 -22.50
C GLU A 160 -3.65 -5.11 -21.46
N GLU A 161 -3.16 -3.96 -20.99
CA GLU A 161 -2.13 -3.89 -19.94
C GLU A 161 -2.63 -4.50 -18.62
N VAL A 162 -3.88 -4.24 -18.22
CA VAL A 162 -4.51 -4.89 -17.08
C VAL A 162 -4.49 -6.40 -17.24
N GLY A 163 -4.83 -6.91 -18.43
CA GLY A 163 -4.80 -8.35 -18.70
C GLY A 163 -3.39 -8.96 -18.60
N VAL A 164 -2.33 -8.22 -18.96
CA VAL A 164 -0.94 -8.66 -18.74
C VAL A 164 -0.61 -8.72 -17.26
N ILE A 165 -0.93 -7.66 -16.55
CA ILE A 165 -0.68 -7.53 -15.10
C ILE A 165 -1.43 -8.63 -14.30
N ASP A 166 -2.69 -8.89 -14.66
CA ASP A 166 -3.52 -9.91 -13.99
C ASP A 166 -2.94 -11.31 -14.20
N ARG A 167 -2.49 -11.65 -15.42
CA ARG A 167 -1.83 -12.94 -15.69
C ARG A 167 -0.52 -13.08 -14.93
N GLN A 168 0.33 -12.06 -14.96
CA GLN A 168 1.59 -12.08 -14.21
C GLN A 168 1.33 -12.32 -12.72
N LEU A 169 0.35 -11.62 -12.14
CA LEU A 169 0.01 -11.79 -10.73
C LEU A 169 -0.51 -13.20 -10.44
N ALA A 170 -1.38 -13.74 -11.27
CA ALA A 170 -1.93 -15.09 -11.11
C ALA A 170 -0.84 -16.18 -11.14
N ASP A 171 0.21 -15.98 -11.94
CA ASP A 171 1.31 -16.93 -12.06
C ASP A 171 2.26 -16.92 -10.84
N ILE A 172 2.35 -15.80 -10.11
CA ILE A 172 3.38 -15.62 -9.08
C ILE A 172 2.86 -15.51 -7.64
N LEU A 173 1.60 -15.08 -7.43
CA LEU A 173 1.07 -14.85 -6.09
C LEU A 173 0.45 -16.12 -5.52
N ASP A 174 0.82 -16.44 -4.27
CA ASP A 174 0.22 -17.53 -3.51
C ASP A 174 -1.30 -17.30 -3.32
N PRO A 175 -2.16 -18.31 -3.60
CA PRO A 175 -3.61 -18.23 -3.42
C PRO A 175 -4.07 -17.87 -2.01
N PHE A 176 -3.20 -18.00 -1.03
CA PHE A 176 -3.45 -17.61 0.37
C PHE A 176 -4.04 -16.20 0.53
N PHE A 177 -3.71 -15.29 -0.38
CA PHE A 177 -4.14 -13.89 -0.30
C PHE A 177 -5.46 -13.59 -1.02
N ASP A 178 -5.94 -14.47 -1.92
CA ASP A 178 -7.20 -14.31 -2.65
C ASP A 178 -7.28 -12.98 -3.46
N TYR A 179 -6.19 -12.67 -4.21
CA TYR A 179 -6.12 -11.52 -5.12
C TYR A 179 -6.04 -11.91 -6.60
N THR A 180 -6.10 -13.19 -6.90
CA THR A 180 -6.01 -13.76 -8.25
C THR A 180 -7.35 -14.30 -8.72
#